data_15499f39dd33d1dad31726a495a21210
#
_entry.id   15499f39dd33d1dad31726a495a21210
#
_cell.length_a   1.000
_cell.length_b   1.000
_cell.length_c   1.000
_cell.angle_alpha   90.00
_cell.angle_beta   90.00
_cell.angle_gamma   90.00
#
_symmetry.space_group_name_H-M   'P 1'
#
loop_
_entity.id
_entity.type
_entity.pdbx_description
1 polymer ?
#
loop_
_entity_poly.entity_id
_entity_poly.type
_entity_poly.pdbx_seq_one_letter_code
_entity_poly.pdbx_strand_id
1 'polypeptide(L)'
;LDADWSDLGSWVSLRALDKNQIPSFYGGSSIPKTERPWGFFQILMETTSTKVKLIKVMPKQKLSLQKHKFRSETWHVIKGRAKVTRENKKFTLELGDSIYINKSQVHSLANVENVPLEIIEIQTGVYLGEDDIVRLEDIYGRADLH
;
A
#
# COMPACT_ATOMS: atom_id res chain seq x y z
N LEU A 1 -4.41 -26.43 17.81
CA LEU A 1 -5.26 -25.31 17.95
C LEU A 1 -6.38 -25.32 16.94
N ASP A 2 -7.45 -24.83 17.33
CA ASP A 2 -8.66 -24.87 16.56
C ASP A 2 -8.88 -23.62 15.72
N ALA A 3 -7.79 -23.07 15.23
CA ALA A 3 -7.82 -21.88 14.42
C ALA A 3 -8.69 -22.04 13.18
N ASP A 4 -8.64 -23.22 12.57
CA ASP A 4 -9.39 -23.47 11.32
C ASP A 4 -10.88 -23.32 11.52
N TRP A 5 -11.40 -23.93 12.58
CA TRP A 5 -12.82 -23.82 12.84
C TRP A 5 -13.19 -22.40 13.28
N SER A 6 -12.31 -21.72 13.99
CA SER A 6 -12.52 -20.34 14.37
C SER A 6 -12.62 -19.45 13.14
N ASP A 7 -11.74 -19.66 12.18
CA ASP A 7 -11.74 -18.91 10.93
C ASP A 7 -13.04 -19.13 10.17
N LEU A 8 -13.49 -20.37 10.06
CA LEU A 8 -14.74 -20.67 9.39
C LEU A 8 -15.93 -20.03 10.10
N GLY A 9 -15.96 -20.11 11.42
CA GLY A 9 -16.99 -19.48 12.22
C GLY A 9 -16.99 -17.97 12.06
N SER A 10 -15.82 -17.35 12.01
CA SER A 10 -15.67 -15.93 11.83
C SER A 10 -16.21 -15.48 10.48
N TRP A 11 -15.99 -16.24 9.42
CA TRP A 11 -16.55 -15.94 8.10
C TRP A 11 -18.07 -15.94 8.10
N VAL A 12 -18.67 -16.95 8.74
CA VAL A 12 -20.13 -17.03 8.86
C VAL A 12 -20.67 -15.85 9.65
N SER A 13 -20.03 -15.54 10.77
CA SER A 13 -20.43 -14.40 11.61
C SER A 13 -20.32 -13.08 10.86
N LEU A 14 -19.26 -12.90 10.08
CA LEU A 14 -19.05 -11.69 9.32
C LEU A 14 -20.16 -11.46 8.30
N ARG A 15 -20.64 -12.53 7.67
CA ARG A 15 -21.77 -12.44 6.73
C ARG A 15 -23.07 -12.01 7.39
N ALA A 16 -23.21 -12.27 8.67
CA ALA A 16 -24.39 -11.92 9.44
C ALA A 16 -24.35 -10.50 9.99
N LEU A 17 -23.22 -9.82 9.89
CA LEU A 17 -23.06 -8.44 10.37
C LEU A 17 -23.78 -7.45 9.46
N ASP A 18 -24.04 -6.26 10.01
CA ASP A 18 -24.54 -5.15 9.26
C ASP A 18 -23.62 -4.85 8.08
N LYS A 19 -24.20 -4.67 6.91
CA LYS A 19 -23.46 -4.37 5.69
C LYS A 19 -22.55 -3.15 5.82
N ASN A 20 -22.93 -2.19 6.66
CA ASN A 20 -22.14 -0.98 6.88
C ASN A 20 -20.86 -1.24 7.67
N GLN A 21 -20.76 -2.40 8.32
CA GLN A 21 -19.59 -2.80 9.09
C GLN A 21 -18.68 -3.77 8.34
N ILE A 22 -19.13 -4.27 7.18
CA ILE A 22 -18.36 -5.21 6.38
C ILE A 22 -17.43 -4.39 5.47
N PRO A 23 -16.13 -4.72 5.45
CA PRO A 23 -15.22 -4.05 4.53
C PRO A 23 -15.66 -4.24 3.08
N SER A 24 -15.43 -3.21 2.27
CA SER A 24 -15.64 -3.32 0.84
C SER A 24 -14.48 -4.08 0.23
N PHE A 25 -14.78 -5.18 -0.43
CA PHE A 25 -13.78 -5.99 -1.14
C PHE A 25 -14.00 -5.88 -2.64
N TYR A 26 -12.91 -5.79 -3.35
CA TYR A 26 -12.91 -5.82 -4.81
C TYR A 26 -12.20 -7.09 -5.23
N GLY A 27 -12.75 -7.83 -6.16
CA GLY A 27 -12.20 -9.12 -6.57
C GLY A 27 -12.03 -9.25 -8.07
N GLY A 28 -11.13 -10.12 -8.46
CA GLY A 28 -10.92 -10.53 -9.82
C GLY A 28 -10.36 -9.46 -10.74
N SER A 29 -10.56 -9.67 -12.03
CA SER A 29 -10.04 -8.78 -13.07
C SER A 29 -10.79 -7.46 -13.18
N SER A 30 -11.86 -7.29 -12.43
CA SER A 30 -12.69 -6.08 -12.48
C SER A 30 -12.25 -4.97 -11.54
N ILE A 31 -11.18 -5.16 -10.75
CA ILE A 31 -10.69 -4.14 -9.86
C ILE A 31 -10.11 -2.98 -10.69
N PRO A 32 -10.63 -1.75 -10.51
CA PRO A 32 -10.10 -0.61 -11.25
C PRO A 32 -8.64 -0.34 -10.92
N LYS A 33 -7.87 0.04 -11.93
CA LYS A 33 -6.49 0.46 -11.77
C LYS A 33 -6.43 1.98 -11.76
N THR A 34 -5.69 2.52 -10.81
CA THR A 34 -5.36 3.95 -10.81
C THR A 34 -3.95 4.10 -11.36
N GLU A 35 -3.85 4.63 -12.56
CA GLU A 35 -2.56 4.77 -13.25
C GLU A 35 -1.72 5.89 -12.63
N ARG A 36 -0.41 5.66 -12.59
CA ARG A 36 0.59 6.60 -12.09
C ARG A 36 1.81 6.53 -13.02
N PRO A 37 2.68 7.55 -13.03
CA PRO A 37 3.87 7.52 -13.89
C PRO A 37 4.77 6.30 -13.69
N TRP A 38 4.78 5.75 -12.47
CA TRP A 38 5.62 4.62 -12.11
C TRP A 38 4.95 3.25 -12.26
N GLY A 39 3.67 3.21 -12.56
CA GLY A 39 2.90 1.96 -12.64
C GLY A 39 1.45 2.19 -12.31
N PHE A 40 0.91 1.44 -11.36
CA PHE A 40 -0.49 1.63 -10.96
C PHE A 40 -0.72 1.07 -9.56
N PHE A 41 -1.87 1.43 -8.98
CA PHE A 41 -2.34 0.76 -7.78
C PHE A 41 -3.82 0.35 -7.93
N GLN A 42 -4.23 -0.61 -7.13
CA GLN A 42 -5.61 -1.07 -7.06
C GLN A 42 -6.02 -1.10 -5.59
N ILE A 43 -7.17 -0.54 -5.27
CA ILE A 43 -7.70 -0.62 -3.91
C ILE A 43 -8.41 -1.96 -3.76
N LEU A 44 -7.90 -2.80 -2.86
CA LEU A 44 -8.42 -4.15 -2.65
C LEU A 44 -9.48 -4.19 -1.56
N MET A 45 -9.35 -3.32 -0.56
CA MET A 45 -10.24 -3.29 0.60
C MET A 45 -10.19 -1.91 1.23
N GLU A 46 -11.33 -1.46 1.73
CA GLU A 46 -11.43 -0.19 2.43
C GLU A 46 -12.38 -0.30 3.61
N THR A 47 -11.96 0.28 4.75
CA THR A 47 -12.80 0.51 5.91
C THR A 47 -12.65 1.99 6.31
N THR A 48 -13.26 2.38 7.41
CA THR A 48 -13.12 3.77 7.89
C THR A 48 -11.71 4.09 8.37
N SER A 49 -10.92 3.09 8.75
CA SER A 49 -9.58 3.29 9.33
C SER A 49 -8.47 2.54 8.61
N THR A 50 -8.80 1.76 7.59
CA THR A 50 -7.82 0.91 6.89
C THR A 50 -8.11 0.90 5.40
N LYS A 51 -7.04 1.00 4.61
CA LYS A 51 -7.11 0.83 3.15
C LYS A 51 -6.00 -0.11 2.74
N VAL A 52 -6.33 -1.12 1.95
CA VAL A 52 -5.36 -2.09 1.43
C VAL A 52 -5.25 -1.90 -0.07
N LYS A 53 -4.03 -1.75 -0.56
CA LYS A 53 -3.75 -1.58 -1.98
C LYS A 53 -2.78 -2.62 -2.48
N LEU A 54 -2.97 -3.02 -3.73
CA LEU A 54 -1.91 -3.63 -4.53
C LEU A 54 -1.21 -2.52 -5.28
N ILE A 55 0.10 -2.42 -5.13
CA ILE A 55 0.91 -1.43 -5.84
C ILE A 55 1.85 -2.18 -6.78
N LYS A 56 1.82 -1.83 -8.06
CA LYS A 56 2.73 -2.39 -9.06
C LYS A 56 3.64 -1.30 -9.58
N VAL A 57 4.94 -1.49 -9.39
CA VAL A 57 5.97 -0.55 -9.83
C VAL A 57 6.70 -1.18 -11.01
N MET A 58 6.67 -0.51 -12.14
CA MET A 58 7.29 -1.01 -13.35
C MET A 58 8.81 -1.01 -13.24
N PRO A 59 9.52 -1.83 -14.05
CA PRO A 59 10.98 -1.88 -14.00
C PRO A 59 11.61 -0.48 -14.10
N LYS A 60 12.59 -0.23 -13.23
CA LYS A 60 13.38 1.01 -13.20
C LYS A 60 12.58 2.27 -12.84
N GLN A 61 11.38 2.10 -12.29
CA GLN A 61 10.55 3.23 -11.85
C GLN A 61 10.57 3.34 -10.32
N LYS A 62 10.19 4.51 -9.83
CA LYS A 62 10.12 4.75 -8.39
C LYS A 62 9.01 5.72 -8.04
N LEU A 63 8.49 5.62 -6.83
CA LEU A 63 7.60 6.59 -6.26
C LEU A 63 8.40 7.78 -5.74
N SER A 64 7.72 8.92 -5.57
CA SER A 64 8.35 10.11 -5.02
C SER A 64 8.83 9.87 -3.58
N LEU A 65 9.80 10.65 -3.17
CA LEU A 65 10.14 10.78 -1.76
C LEU A 65 9.05 11.62 -1.12
N GLN A 66 8.36 11.06 -0.13
CA GLN A 66 7.10 11.62 0.36
C GLN A 66 6.87 11.32 1.84
N LYS A 67 5.89 11.99 2.42
CA LYS A 67 5.41 11.69 3.77
C LYS A 67 3.90 11.93 3.86
N HIS A 68 3.28 11.31 4.85
CA HIS A 68 1.84 11.43 5.13
C HIS A 68 1.63 11.84 6.57
N LYS A 69 0.68 12.75 6.78
CA LYS A 69 0.43 13.31 8.11
C LYS A 69 -0.52 12.44 8.95
N PHE A 70 -1.51 11.83 8.30
CA PHE A 70 -2.64 11.21 9.01
C PHE A 70 -2.65 9.70 8.97
N ARG A 71 -1.71 9.07 8.24
CA ARG A 71 -1.70 7.62 8.11
C ARG A 71 -0.31 7.03 8.29
N SER A 72 -0.27 5.80 8.77
CA SER A 72 0.90 4.93 8.69
C SER A 72 0.69 3.92 7.57
N GLU A 73 1.77 3.27 7.14
CA GLU A 73 1.72 2.29 6.06
C GLU A 73 2.56 1.08 6.42
N THR A 74 2.08 -0.10 6.02
CA THR A 74 2.89 -1.32 6.03
C THR A 74 3.02 -1.78 4.59
N TRP A 75 4.22 -2.05 4.15
CA TRP A 75 4.51 -2.56 2.80
C TRP A 75 5.01 -3.99 2.91
N HIS A 76 4.43 -4.88 2.12
CA HIS A 76 4.81 -6.29 2.07
C HIS A 76 5.06 -6.68 0.62
N VAL A 77 6.25 -7.21 0.33
CA VAL A 77 6.63 -7.58 -1.03
C VAL A 77 6.03 -8.92 -1.40
N ILE A 78 5.24 -8.94 -2.47
CA ILE A 78 4.64 -10.18 -2.98
C ILE A 78 5.22 -10.63 -4.30
N LYS A 79 5.99 -9.77 -4.99
CA LYS A 79 6.68 -10.12 -6.23
C LYS A 79 7.80 -9.12 -6.49
N GLY A 80 8.97 -9.64 -6.84
CA GLY A 80 10.12 -8.80 -7.14
C GLY A 80 10.92 -8.42 -5.90
N ARG A 81 11.67 -7.33 -6.02
CA ARG A 81 12.54 -6.84 -4.97
C ARG A 81 12.40 -5.34 -4.87
N ALA A 82 12.26 -4.83 -3.66
CA ALA A 82 12.02 -3.40 -3.42
C ALA A 82 13.23 -2.74 -2.79
N LYS A 83 13.55 -1.54 -3.25
CA LYS A 83 14.46 -0.62 -2.55
C LYS A 83 13.60 0.41 -1.84
N VAL A 84 13.71 0.47 -0.53
CA VAL A 84 12.91 1.37 0.29
C VAL A 84 13.82 2.37 0.98
N THR A 85 13.44 3.63 0.93
CA THR A 85 14.03 4.67 1.75
C THR A 85 13.04 5.01 2.85
N ARG A 86 13.50 5.01 4.10
CA ARG A 86 12.71 5.45 5.26
C ARG A 86 13.60 6.32 6.11
N GLU A 87 13.27 7.59 6.18
CA GLU A 87 14.11 8.62 6.79
C GLU A 87 15.49 8.61 6.11
N ASN A 88 16.56 8.46 6.87
CA ASN A 88 17.93 8.46 6.34
C ASN A 88 18.44 7.06 5.99
N LYS A 89 17.62 6.04 6.11
CA LYS A 89 18.03 4.64 5.93
C LYS A 89 17.45 4.05 4.66
N LYS A 90 18.23 3.16 4.04
CA LYS A 90 17.81 2.42 2.86
C LYS A 90 17.76 0.94 3.16
N PHE A 91 16.74 0.29 2.65
CA PHE A 91 16.49 -1.13 2.87
C PHE A 91 16.27 -1.82 1.53
N THR A 92 16.69 -3.08 1.44
CA THR A 92 16.30 -3.94 0.34
C THR A 92 15.33 -4.96 0.89
N LEU A 93 14.14 -5.01 0.32
CA LEU A 93 13.10 -5.97 0.72
C LEU A 93 13.00 -7.05 -0.35
N GLU A 94 13.14 -8.30 0.08
CA GLU A 94 12.94 -9.47 -0.76
C GLU A 94 11.50 -9.94 -0.67
N LEU A 95 11.14 -10.91 -1.50
CA LEU A 95 9.81 -11.53 -1.44
C LEU A 95 9.51 -11.98 0.00
N GLY A 96 8.36 -11.56 0.51
CA GLY A 96 7.91 -11.91 1.86
C GLY A 96 8.36 -10.95 2.96
N ASP A 97 9.24 -10.01 2.65
CA ASP A 97 9.66 -9.00 3.63
C ASP A 97 8.63 -7.89 3.76
N SER A 98 8.58 -7.29 4.94
CA SER A 98 7.69 -6.15 5.24
C SER A 98 8.45 -5.02 5.90
N ILE A 99 7.92 -3.81 5.76
CA ILE A 99 8.43 -2.64 6.46
C ILE A 99 7.24 -1.79 6.93
N TYR A 100 7.39 -1.20 8.12
CA TYR A 100 6.39 -0.29 8.67
C TYR A 100 6.90 1.15 8.52
N ILE A 101 6.03 2.01 8.02
CA ILE A 101 6.30 3.44 7.85
C ILE A 101 5.31 4.20 8.71
N ASN A 102 5.83 4.89 9.71
CA ASN A 102 5.01 5.64 10.64
C ASN A 102 4.56 6.96 10.02
N LYS A 103 3.55 7.57 10.64
CA LYS A 103 3.09 8.91 10.26
C LYS A 103 4.28 9.87 10.21
N SER A 104 4.29 10.74 9.22
CA SER A 104 5.29 11.79 9.03
C SER A 104 6.71 11.30 8.72
N GLN A 105 6.93 10.00 8.63
CA GLN A 105 8.23 9.50 8.18
C GLN A 105 8.40 9.71 6.68
N VAL A 106 9.53 10.26 6.30
CA VAL A 106 9.88 10.43 4.89
C VAL A 106 10.23 9.07 4.31
N HIS A 107 9.65 8.74 3.17
CA HIS A 107 9.85 7.42 2.56
C HIS A 107 9.70 7.45 1.05
N SER A 108 10.30 6.46 0.40
CA SER A 108 10.08 6.21 -1.02
C SER A 108 10.26 4.73 -1.33
N LEU A 109 9.73 4.33 -2.47
CA LEU A 109 9.77 2.95 -2.96
C LEU A 109 10.32 2.96 -4.37
N ALA A 110 11.32 2.12 -4.64
CA ALA A 110 11.92 2.03 -5.96
C ALA A 110 12.03 0.59 -6.43
N ASN A 111 11.84 0.40 -7.72
CA ASN A 111 12.10 -0.86 -8.40
C ASN A 111 13.33 -0.66 -9.28
N VAL A 112 14.48 -1.21 -8.86
CA VAL A 112 15.73 -1.11 -9.62
C VAL A 112 15.95 -2.33 -10.51
N GLU A 113 15.03 -3.29 -10.49
CA GLU A 113 15.14 -4.54 -11.24
C GLU A 113 14.57 -4.41 -12.66
N ASN A 114 14.71 -5.47 -13.43
CA ASN A 114 14.20 -5.55 -14.80
C ASN A 114 12.82 -6.23 -14.89
N VAL A 115 12.24 -6.59 -13.74
CA VAL A 115 10.93 -7.21 -13.65
C VAL A 115 10.04 -6.32 -12.78
N PRO A 116 8.71 -6.39 -12.96
CA PRO A 116 7.80 -5.59 -12.12
C PRO A 116 7.90 -5.96 -10.65
N LEU A 117 7.70 -4.96 -9.81
CA LEU A 117 7.60 -5.11 -8.36
C LEU A 117 6.14 -5.00 -7.96
N GLU A 118 5.68 -5.92 -7.11
CA GLU A 118 4.33 -5.83 -6.56
C GLU A 118 4.40 -5.90 -5.05
N ILE A 119 3.74 -4.96 -4.40
CA ILE A 119 3.63 -4.93 -2.95
C ILE A 119 2.18 -4.79 -2.52
N ILE A 120 1.89 -5.28 -1.34
CA ILE A 120 0.64 -4.98 -0.65
C ILE A 120 0.93 -3.84 0.32
N GLU A 121 0.15 -2.77 0.22
CA GLU A 121 0.24 -1.64 1.12
C GLU A 121 -0.99 -1.61 2.01
N ILE A 122 -0.79 -1.57 3.31
CA ILE A 122 -1.86 -1.42 4.29
C ILE A 122 -1.72 -0.04 4.91
N GLN A 123 -2.70 0.82 4.65
CA GLN A 123 -2.78 2.16 5.22
C GLN A 123 -3.70 2.13 6.44
N THR A 124 -3.26 2.73 7.53
CA THR A 124 -4.05 2.82 8.75
C THR A 124 -4.02 4.24 9.27
N GLY A 125 -5.18 4.81 9.55
CA GLY A 125 -5.24 6.18 10.06
C GLY A 125 -6.65 6.74 10.12
N VAL A 126 -6.75 7.97 10.60
CA VAL A 126 -8.03 8.68 10.74
C VAL A 126 -8.48 9.31 9.42
N TYR A 127 -7.56 9.47 8.49
CA TYR A 127 -7.86 10.02 7.17
C TYR A 127 -6.97 9.31 6.14
N LEU A 128 -7.59 8.75 5.11
CA LEU A 128 -6.90 7.92 4.11
C LEU A 128 -7.01 8.51 2.70
N GLY A 129 -7.33 9.80 2.57
CA GLY A 129 -7.41 10.46 1.27
C GLY A 129 -6.06 10.54 0.56
N GLU A 130 -6.08 10.46 -0.77
CA GLU A 130 -4.86 10.51 -1.57
C GLU A 130 -4.17 11.88 -1.52
N ASP A 131 -4.86 12.90 -1.05
CA ASP A 131 -4.31 14.25 -0.88
C ASP A 131 -3.51 14.43 0.40
N ASP A 132 -3.47 13.41 1.29
CA ASP A 132 -2.58 13.40 2.46
C ASP A 132 -1.18 13.01 2.03
N ILE A 133 -0.50 13.90 1.32
CA ILE A 133 0.84 13.65 0.80
C ILE A 133 1.62 14.95 0.67
N VAL A 134 2.89 14.91 1.08
CA VAL A 134 3.87 15.94 0.79
C VAL A 134 4.98 15.27 0.00
N ARG A 135 5.18 15.69 -1.25
CA ARG A 135 6.25 15.18 -2.10
C ARG A 135 7.48 16.04 -1.94
N LEU A 136 8.57 15.43 -1.48
CA LEU A 136 9.85 16.12 -1.25
C LEU A 136 10.76 16.00 -2.46
N GLU A 137 10.61 14.92 -3.24
CA GLU A 137 11.34 14.67 -4.46
C GLU A 137 10.44 13.90 -5.39
N ASP A 138 10.34 14.33 -6.65
CA ASP A 138 9.48 13.68 -7.62
C ASP A 138 10.05 13.84 -9.02
N ILE A 139 10.64 12.76 -9.55
CA ILE A 139 11.24 12.76 -10.89
C ILE A 139 10.22 12.93 -11.99
N TYR A 140 8.94 12.86 -11.69
CA TYR A 140 7.85 13.02 -12.65
C TYR A 140 7.26 14.44 -12.64
N GLY A 141 7.85 15.36 -11.88
CA GLY A 141 7.49 16.77 -11.91
C GLY A 141 6.20 17.13 -11.19
N ARG A 142 5.78 16.36 -10.20
CA ARG A 142 4.56 16.61 -9.43
C ARG A 142 4.81 17.25 -8.06
N ALA A 143 6.07 17.31 -7.64
CA ALA A 143 6.44 17.92 -6.37
C ALA A 143 6.14 19.41 -6.41
N ASP A 144 6.21 20.09 -5.33
CA ASP A 144 6.18 21.55 -5.21
C ASP A 144 5.00 22.27 -5.88
N LEU A 145 3.95 21.56 -6.19
CA LEU A 145 2.72 22.23 -6.66
C LEU A 145 1.88 22.75 -5.49
N HIS A 146 2.48 22.81 -4.34
CA HIS A 146 1.82 23.25 -3.11
C HIS A 146 2.55 24.38 -2.46
#